data_d3d64400b4a089856404c919bd992ba8
#
_entry.id   d3d64400b4a089856404c919bd992ba8
#
_cell.length_a   1.000
_cell.length_b   1.000
_cell.length_c   1.000
_cell.angle_alpha   90.00
_cell.angle_beta   90.00
_cell.angle_gamma   90.00
#
_symmetry.space_group_name_H-M   'P 1'
#
loop_
_entity.id
_entity.type
_entity.pdbx_description
1 polymer ?
#
loop_
_entity_poly.entity_id
_entity_poly.type
_entity_poly.pdbx_seq_one_letter_code
_entity_poly.pdbx_strand_id
1 'polypeptide(L)'
;MSFYPYLAIAILAAGLSACGNTPEPADKSAINIEGLALIKTASTTTGNLRQWDGVVEAVNQATLSAQTSGRVGSLMVDVNDAVKAGDVLARFSNVEQMSGQNRALAALSAAQAQATEAEADYKRMNEIYAKRLISKAQYEQSIARRDAARAQLASARAQLSESSQQLDYTVIRAPFNGVIGQRFVQVGETVSPGQAIFGMNSPEKLRVRVTLPQSEAALLENNKMAKIILDDGKEMTVENITVFPDADPDTHTVTVRLSLPVNTTNLKPGITVKALLPTSGNQGLLIPANSLVMRSEVTSVYVIGENSIRLRQIRLGHRVGDQVQVLSGLNPGESIAADPLAASLRLSEKQAER
;
A
#
# COMPACT_ATOMS: atom_id res chain seq x y z
N MET A 1 -41.73 13.57 -58.27
CA MET A 1 -43.06 14.12 -58.54
C MET A 1 -43.25 15.18 -57.45
N SER A 2 -42.96 16.45 -57.74
CA SER A 2 -44.00 17.42 -58.15
C SER A 2 -44.81 17.91 -56.91
N PHE A 3 -44.99 19.16 -56.49
CA PHE A 3 -44.95 20.49 -57.15
C PHE A 3 -44.98 21.54 -56.02
N TYR A 4 -44.32 22.66 -56.21
CA TYR A 4 -44.60 23.99 -55.59
C TYR A 4 -46.01 24.47 -55.94
N PRO A 5 -46.62 25.49 -55.24
CA PRO A 5 -46.23 26.89 -55.53
C PRO A 5 -46.32 27.90 -54.37
N TYR A 6 -45.59 29.00 -54.55
CA TYR A 6 -45.68 30.38 -54.10
C TYR A 6 -47.10 30.97 -53.83
N LEU A 7 -47.20 31.85 -52.82
CA LEU A 7 -47.87 33.12 -53.00
C LEU A 7 -47.37 34.20 -52.02
N ALA A 8 -46.93 35.29 -52.60
CA ALA A 8 -46.52 36.53 -51.96
C ALA A 8 -47.79 37.37 -51.60
N ILE A 9 -47.71 38.12 -50.47
CA ILE A 9 -48.50 39.41 -50.35
C ILE A 9 -47.57 40.36 -49.57
N ALA A 10 -47.31 41.47 -50.25
CA ALA A 10 -46.60 42.66 -49.81
C ALA A 10 -47.58 43.70 -49.24
N ILE A 11 -47.02 44.66 -48.48
CA ILE A 11 -47.44 46.04 -48.22
C ILE A 11 -48.44 46.26 -47.07
N LEU A 12 -47.97 46.89 -45.96
CA LEU A 12 -48.43 48.27 -45.62
C LEU A 12 -47.47 48.93 -44.63
N ALA A 13 -46.78 49.96 -45.09
CA ALA A 13 -46.02 50.90 -44.27
C ALA A 13 -47.01 51.97 -43.76
N ALA A 14 -47.04 52.19 -42.46
CA ALA A 14 -47.58 53.39 -41.87
C ALA A 14 -46.76 53.69 -40.57
N GLY A 15 -46.10 54.85 -40.63
CA GLY A 15 -45.28 55.38 -39.56
C GLY A 15 -46.06 55.80 -38.32
N LEU A 16 -45.44 55.65 -37.18
CA LEU A 16 -45.76 56.43 -35.98
C LEU A 16 -44.44 56.76 -35.33
N SER A 17 -43.99 57.96 -35.53
CA SER A 17 -42.94 58.63 -34.75
C SER A 17 -43.46 58.84 -33.33
N ALA A 18 -43.05 58.04 -32.40
CA ALA A 18 -43.17 58.29 -30.95
C ALA A 18 -41.81 58.59 -30.37
N CYS A 19 -41.64 59.82 -29.95
CA CYS A 19 -40.49 60.22 -29.10
C CYS A 19 -40.41 59.32 -27.87
N GLY A 20 -39.43 58.37 -27.86
CA GLY A 20 -39.05 57.62 -26.71
C GLY A 20 -37.85 58.31 -26.10
N ASN A 21 -37.99 58.93 -24.95
CA ASN A 21 -36.94 59.35 -24.10
C ASN A 21 -36.00 58.11 -23.85
N THR A 22 -34.83 58.22 -24.38
CA THR A 22 -33.71 57.34 -23.97
C THR A 22 -33.48 57.60 -22.47
N PRO A 23 -33.60 56.59 -21.59
CA PRO A 23 -33.15 56.79 -20.20
C PRO A 23 -31.67 57.07 -20.27
N GLU A 24 -31.30 58.27 -19.90
CA GLU A 24 -29.90 58.63 -19.55
C GLU A 24 -29.28 57.57 -18.69
N PRO A 25 -28.05 57.05 -19.00
CA PRO A 25 -27.43 56.07 -18.19
C PRO A 25 -27.27 56.65 -16.79
N ALA A 26 -27.95 56.03 -15.82
CA ALA A 26 -27.86 56.40 -14.43
C ALA A 26 -26.38 56.60 -14.06
N ASP A 27 -26.07 57.80 -13.65
CA ASP A 27 -24.77 58.20 -13.14
C ASP A 27 -24.31 57.19 -12.08
N LYS A 28 -23.31 56.43 -12.45
CA LYS A 28 -22.63 55.52 -11.50
C LYS A 28 -21.76 56.36 -10.59
N SER A 29 -22.41 57.10 -9.65
CA SER A 29 -21.67 57.77 -8.60
C SER A 29 -20.74 56.72 -7.94
N ALA A 30 -19.46 56.94 -8.11
CA ALA A 30 -18.39 56.07 -7.60
C ALA A 30 -18.49 55.94 -6.07
N ILE A 31 -18.46 54.71 -5.57
CA ILE A 31 -18.35 54.54 -4.12
C ILE A 31 -16.89 54.80 -3.76
N ASN A 32 -16.67 55.67 -2.80
CA ASN A 32 -15.32 55.89 -2.29
C ASN A 32 -14.84 54.64 -1.54
N ILE A 33 -13.91 53.92 -2.15
CA ILE A 33 -13.27 52.72 -1.59
C ILE A 33 -11.96 53.04 -0.86
N GLU A 34 -11.55 54.32 -0.81
CA GLU A 34 -10.33 54.73 -0.10
C GLU A 34 -10.44 54.43 1.39
N GLY A 35 -9.39 53.81 1.92
CA GLY A 35 -9.29 53.41 3.34
C GLY A 35 -9.89 52.04 3.68
N LEU A 36 -10.48 51.29 2.72
CA LEU A 36 -10.85 49.90 2.95
C LEU A 36 -9.62 48.98 2.82
N ALA A 37 -9.38 48.17 3.82
CA ALA A 37 -8.41 47.10 3.72
C ALA A 37 -8.95 46.02 2.75
N LEU A 38 -8.23 45.80 1.65
CA LEU A 38 -8.60 44.89 0.60
C LEU A 38 -7.76 43.61 0.66
N ILE A 39 -8.38 42.46 0.48
CA ILE A 39 -7.73 41.18 0.34
C ILE A 39 -7.98 40.70 -1.10
N LYS A 40 -6.89 40.52 -1.84
CA LYS A 40 -6.96 39.91 -3.18
C LYS A 40 -7.03 38.40 -3.05
N THR A 41 -8.09 37.82 -3.60
CA THR A 41 -8.28 36.37 -3.57
C THR A 41 -7.24 35.71 -4.47
N ALA A 42 -6.43 34.80 -3.90
CA ALA A 42 -5.49 34.00 -4.65
C ALA A 42 -5.93 32.54 -4.64
N SER A 43 -5.83 31.88 -5.79
CA SER A 43 -5.98 30.43 -5.83
C SER A 43 -4.82 29.81 -5.05
N THR A 44 -5.10 29.23 -3.92
CA THR A 44 -4.13 28.48 -3.15
C THR A 44 -4.43 27.00 -3.38
N THR A 45 -3.51 26.30 -3.99
CA THR A 45 -3.53 24.84 -4.00
C THR A 45 -3.19 24.39 -2.59
N THR A 46 -4.18 24.33 -1.72
CA THR A 46 -3.98 23.71 -0.42
C THR A 46 -3.81 22.23 -0.71
N GLY A 47 -2.61 21.70 -0.53
CA GLY A 47 -2.36 20.27 -0.53
C GLY A 47 -3.20 19.67 0.60
N ASN A 48 -4.43 19.31 0.30
CA ASN A 48 -5.34 18.72 1.27
C ASN A 48 -4.83 17.31 1.56
N LEU A 49 -4.46 17.05 2.80
CA LEU A 49 -4.27 15.70 3.29
C LEU A 49 -5.65 15.13 3.64
N ARG A 50 -5.98 14.01 3.05
CA ARG A 50 -7.20 13.26 3.38
C ARG A 50 -6.85 12.05 4.22
N GLN A 51 -7.71 11.75 5.16
CA GLN A 51 -7.59 10.55 5.97
C GLN A 51 -8.15 9.34 5.24
N TRP A 52 -7.37 8.28 5.23
CA TRP A 52 -7.73 6.98 4.69
C TRP A 52 -7.49 5.92 5.75
N ASP A 53 -8.33 4.89 5.77
CA ASP A 53 -8.12 3.74 6.64
C ASP A 53 -7.04 2.85 6.05
N GLY A 54 -6.08 2.49 6.88
CA GLY A 54 -5.01 1.57 6.53
C GLY A 54 -4.88 0.46 7.56
N VAL A 55 -4.49 -0.72 7.12
CA VAL A 55 -4.26 -1.89 7.98
C VAL A 55 -2.76 -2.08 8.16
N VAL A 56 -2.32 -2.20 9.40
CA VAL A 56 -0.93 -2.50 9.74
C VAL A 56 -0.62 -3.95 9.41
N GLU A 57 0.45 -4.19 8.69
CA GLU A 57 0.95 -5.53 8.33
C GLU A 57 2.40 -5.67 8.76
N ALA A 58 2.80 -6.87 9.19
CA ALA A 58 4.21 -7.19 9.31
C ALA A 58 4.82 -7.37 7.91
N VAL A 59 6.04 -6.87 7.71
CA VAL A 59 6.77 -7.09 6.44
C VAL A 59 7.11 -8.57 6.30
N ASN A 60 7.58 -9.19 7.38
CA ASN A 60 7.85 -10.61 7.45
C ASN A 60 6.72 -11.30 8.20
N GLN A 61 5.92 -12.06 7.48
CA GLN A 61 4.91 -12.95 8.01
C GLN A 61 4.98 -14.29 7.30
N ALA A 62 4.75 -15.37 8.02
CA ALA A 62 4.76 -16.72 7.46
C ALA A 62 3.72 -17.60 8.13
N THR A 63 3.04 -18.42 7.31
CA THR A 63 2.30 -19.58 7.78
C THR A 63 3.18 -20.78 7.65
N LEU A 64 3.60 -21.36 8.77
CA LEU A 64 4.42 -22.56 8.83
C LEU A 64 3.52 -23.77 8.69
N SER A 65 3.77 -24.56 7.66
CA SER A 65 2.99 -25.76 7.35
C SER A 65 3.81 -27.02 7.52
N ALA A 66 3.16 -28.13 7.82
CA ALA A 66 3.79 -29.43 7.84
C ALA A 66 4.35 -29.80 6.46
N GLN A 67 5.58 -30.30 6.41
CA GLN A 67 6.22 -30.78 5.18
C GLN A 67 6.15 -32.30 5.04
N THR A 68 5.80 -32.99 6.13
CA THR A 68 5.61 -34.45 6.18
C THR A 68 4.35 -34.79 6.96
N SER A 69 3.81 -35.97 6.75
CA SER A 69 2.73 -36.51 7.58
C SER A 69 3.29 -37.02 8.90
N GLY A 70 2.53 -36.86 9.96
CA GLY A 70 2.92 -37.35 11.28
C GLY A 70 1.98 -36.88 12.38
N ARG A 71 2.12 -37.48 13.57
CA ARG A 71 1.39 -37.02 14.75
C ARG A 71 2.17 -35.92 15.45
N VAL A 72 1.53 -34.84 15.84
CA VAL A 72 2.13 -33.78 16.66
C VAL A 72 2.50 -34.37 18.02
N GLY A 73 3.81 -34.53 18.24
CA GLY A 73 4.35 -35.08 19.49
C GLY A 73 4.46 -34.03 20.59
N SER A 74 4.94 -32.83 20.24
CA SER A 74 5.06 -31.71 21.18
C SER A 74 5.04 -30.37 20.47
N LEU A 75 4.46 -29.39 21.13
CA LEU A 75 4.52 -27.97 20.78
C LEU A 75 5.36 -27.27 21.85
N MET A 76 6.42 -26.56 21.44
CA MET A 76 7.36 -25.89 22.34
C MET A 76 6.99 -24.46 22.62
N VAL A 77 6.05 -23.90 21.85
CA VAL A 77 5.61 -22.51 21.90
C VAL A 77 4.10 -22.41 21.78
N ASP A 78 3.55 -21.30 22.27
CA ASP A 78 2.13 -21.00 22.12
C ASP A 78 1.93 -19.59 21.55
N VAL A 79 0.68 -19.19 21.35
CA VAL A 79 0.30 -17.87 20.84
C VAL A 79 0.87 -16.77 21.76
N ASN A 80 1.44 -15.74 21.14
CA ASN A 80 2.14 -14.60 21.77
C ASN A 80 3.55 -14.89 22.28
N ASP A 81 4.12 -16.08 22.06
CA ASP A 81 5.50 -16.35 22.39
C ASP A 81 6.46 -15.72 21.37
N ALA A 82 7.51 -15.10 21.88
CA ALA A 82 8.62 -14.57 21.07
C ALA A 82 9.61 -15.67 20.74
N VAL A 83 9.99 -15.80 19.48
CA VAL A 83 10.89 -16.83 18.97
C VAL A 83 12.00 -16.23 18.11
N LYS A 84 13.15 -16.88 18.09
CA LYS A 84 14.30 -16.54 17.25
C LYS A 84 14.38 -17.46 16.03
N ALA A 85 15.01 -16.99 14.98
CA ALA A 85 15.29 -17.81 13.81
C ALA A 85 16.04 -19.09 14.22
N GLY A 86 15.54 -20.26 13.76
CA GLY A 86 16.07 -21.57 14.09
C GLY A 86 15.46 -22.25 15.31
N ASP A 87 14.73 -21.54 16.18
CA ASP A 87 14.06 -22.12 17.34
C ASP A 87 13.10 -23.22 16.93
N VAL A 88 13.06 -24.30 17.70
CA VAL A 88 12.15 -25.42 17.48
C VAL A 88 10.76 -25.05 18.02
N LEU A 89 9.76 -25.06 17.15
CA LEU A 89 8.38 -24.70 17.48
C LEU A 89 7.51 -25.93 17.73
N ALA A 90 7.69 -26.98 16.92
CA ALA A 90 6.97 -28.23 17.04
C ALA A 90 7.84 -29.42 16.66
N ARG A 91 7.51 -30.57 17.20
CA ARG A 91 8.07 -31.88 16.82
C ARG A 91 6.96 -32.85 16.51
N PHE A 92 7.07 -33.53 15.39
CA PHE A 92 6.20 -34.63 15.01
C PHE A 92 6.81 -35.96 15.43
N SER A 93 5.99 -37.00 15.53
CA SER A 93 6.46 -38.35 15.64
C SER A 93 7.33 -38.70 14.44
N ASN A 94 8.56 -39.17 14.69
CA ASN A 94 9.60 -39.40 13.69
C ASN A 94 10.02 -40.85 13.54
N VAL A 95 9.25 -41.77 14.10
CA VAL A 95 9.65 -43.23 14.18
C VAL A 95 9.87 -43.81 12.78
N GLU A 96 9.00 -43.49 11.83
CA GLU A 96 9.11 -43.98 10.45
C GLU A 96 10.31 -43.37 9.72
N GLN A 97 10.50 -42.06 9.85
CA GLN A 97 11.57 -41.29 9.21
C GLN A 97 12.95 -41.73 9.79
N MET A 98 13.05 -41.89 11.10
CA MET A 98 14.25 -42.40 11.77
C MET A 98 14.59 -43.83 11.31
N SER A 99 13.59 -44.69 11.18
CA SER A 99 13.78 -46.05 10.65
C SER A 99 14.25 -46.01 9.19
N GLY A 100 13.71 -45.09 8.39
CA GLY A 100 14.14 -44.83 7.00
C GLY A 100 15.62 -44.42 6.93
N GLN A 101 16.00 -43.44 7.75
CA GLN A 101 17.37 -42.96 7.82
C GLN A 101 18.35 -44.08 8.26
N ASN A 102 17.98 -44.90 9.25
CA ASN A 102 18.82 -45.99 9.72
C ASN A 102 19.05 -47.06 8.63
N ARG A 103 18.02 -47.36 7.81
CA ARG A 103 18.14 -48.24 6.64
C ARG A 103 19.11 -47.67 5.61
N ALA A 104 18.98 -46.33 5.30
CA ALA A 104 19.86 -45.65 4.38
C ALA A 104 21.32 -45.60 4.86
N LEU A 105 21.55 -45.41 6.16
CA LEU A 105 22.86 -45.46 6.76
C LEU A 105 23.49 -46.85 6.61
N ALA A 106 22.74 -47.94 6.84
CA ALA A 106 23.22 -49.30 6.65
C ALA A 106 23.56 -49.56 5.16
N ALA A 107 22.73 -49.12 4.23
CA ALA A 107 22.98 -49.22 2.79
C ALA A 107 24.24 -48.45 2.37
N LEU A 108 24.46 -47.24 2.90
CA LEU A 108 25.66 -46.46 2.68
C LEU A 108 26.90 -47.18 3.18
N SER A 109 26.86 -47.76 4.37
CA SER A 109 27.99 -48.51 4.93
C SER A 109 28.36 -49.72 4.05
N ALA A 110 27.36 -50.47 3.55
CA ALA A 110 27.58 -51.57 2.63
C ALA A 110 28.18 -51.13 1.29
N ALA A 111 27.65 -50.07 0.70
CA ALA A 111 28.15 -49.53 -0.57
C ALA A 111 29.59 -48.95 -0.40
N GLN A 112 29.90 -48.35 0.75
CA GLN A 112 31.22 -47.85 1.05
C GLN A 112 32.25 -48.98 1.12
N ALA A 113 31.90 -50.09 1.78
CA ALA A 113 32.79 -51.29 1.89
C ALA A 113 33.07 -51.86 0.49
N GLN A 114 32.01 -52.00 -0.35
CA GLN A 114 32.13 -52.51 -1.72
C GLN A 114 32.96 -51.59 -2.62
N ALA A 115 32.79 -50.25 -2.50
CA ALA A 115 33.59 -49.30 -3.25
C ALA A 115 35.07 -49.33 -2.83
N THR A 116 35.35 -49.54 -1.55
CA THR A 116 36.71 -49.65 -1.02
C THR A 116 37.39 -50.95 -1.52
N GLU A 117 36.66 -52.07 -1.53
CA GLU A 117 37.13 -53.33 -2.09
C GLU A 117 37.44 -53.20 -3.60
N ALA A 118 36.50 -52.70 -4.37
CA ALA A 118 36.63 -52.52 -5.83
C ALA A 118 37.78 -51.57 -6.18
N GLU A 119 38.02 -50.52 -5.41
CA GLU A 119 39.12 -49.58 -5.58
C GLU A 119 40.46 -50.27 -5.29
N ALA A 120 40.55 -51.09 -4.22
CA ALA A 120 41.75 -51.85 -3.89
C ALA A 120 42.08 -52.90 -4.97
N ASP A 121 41.05 -53.59 -5.49
CA ASP A 121 41.19 -54.55 -6.58
C ASP A 121 41.67 -53.86 -7.85
N TYR A 122 41.04 -52.74 -8.25
CA TYR A 122 41.46 -51.94 -9.38
C TYR A 122 42.94 -51.51 -9.25
N LYS A 123 43.39 -51.01 -8.12
CA LYS A 123 44.77 -50.60 -7.89
C LYS A 123 45.72 -51.78 -8.11
N ARG A 124 45.43 -52.94 -7.54
CA ARG A 124 46.22 -54.16 -7.73
C ARG A 124 46.27 -54.58 -9.22
N MET A 125 45.12 -54.63 -9.89
CA MET A 125 45.04 -54.98 -11.32
C MET A 125 45.82 -53.99 -12.20
N ASN A 126 45.76 -52.68 -11.87
CA ASN A 126 46.51 -51.67 -12.57
C ASN A 126 48.05 -51.87 -12.48
N GLU A 127 48.56 -52.21 -11.28
CA GLU A 127 49.96 -52.52 -11.08
C GLU A 127 50.42 -53.76 -11.84
N ILE A 128 49.60 -54.81 -11.87
CA ILE A 128 49.88 -56.06 -12.60
C ILE A 128 49.81 -55.86 -14.10
N TYR A 129 48.82 -55.06 -14.58
CA TYR A 129 48.68 -54.70 -15.99
C TYR A 129 49.89 -53.91 -16.53
N ALA A 130 50.40 -52.95 -15.71
CA ALA A 130 51.60 -52.20 -16.02
C ALA A 130 52.84 -53.12 -16.25
N LYS A 131 52.90 -54.27 -15.53
CA LYS A 131 53.90 -55.30 -15.69
C LYS A 131 53.60 -56.30 -16.83
N ARG A 132 52.51 -56.11 -17.57
CA ARG A 132 52.04 -56.97 -18.68
C ARG A 132 51.70 -58.40 -18.28
N LEU A 133 51.28 -58.61 -17.02
CA LEU A 133 51.01 -59.96 -16.48
C LEU A 133 49.54 -60.36 -16.54
N ILE A 134 48.65 -59.47 -16.98
CA ILE A 134 47.22 -59.74 -17.19
C ILE A 134 46.75 -59.23 -18.56
N SER A 135 45.61 -59.76 -19.04
CA SER A 135 44.99 -59.30 -20.27
C SER A 135 44.32 -57.93 -20.15
N LYS A 136 44.19 -57.22 -21.28
CA LYS A 136 43.45 -55.94 -21.36
C LYS A 136 41.99 -56.11 -20.86
N ALA A 137 41.35 -57.21 -21.22
CA ALA A 137 39.99 -57.50 -20.79
C ALA A 137 39.83 -57.60 -19.27
N GLN A 138 40.80 -58.24 -18.56
CA GLN A 138 40.78 -58.31 -17.11
C GLN A 138 40.98 -56.95 -16.44
N TYR A 139 41.87 -56.11 -17.00
CA TYR A 139 42.06 -54.76 -16.52
C TYR A 139 40.79 -53.89 -16.75
N GLU A 140 40.20 -53.92 -17.95
CA GLU A 140 38.96 -53.20 -18.25
C GLU A 140 37.77 -53.64 -17.35
N GLN A 141 37.72 -54.94 -17.02
CA GLN A 141 36.72 -55.48 -16.10
C GLN A 141 36.90 -54.91 -14.67
N SER A 142 38.14 -54.71 -14.20
CA SER A 142 38.39 -54.10 -12.88
C SER A 142 37.99 -52.64 -12.86
N ILE A 143 38.19 -51.89 -13.94
CA ILE A 143 37.70 -50.51 -14.10
C ILE A 143 36.20 -50.49 -14.00
N ALA A 144 35.51 -51.32 -14.81
CA ALA A 144 34.06 -51.37 -14.81
C ALA A 144 33.47 -51.70 -13.41
N ARG A 145 34.08 -52.65 -12.68
CA ARG A 145 33.66 -52.96 -11.29
C ARG A 145 33.84 -51.80 -10.33
N ARG A 146 35.02 -51.12 -10.39
CA ARG A 146 35.28 -49.95 -9.58
C ARG A 146 34.27 -48.84 -9.87
N ASP A 147 34.01 -48.55 -11.12
CA ASP A 147 33.10 -47.48 -11.53
C ASP A 147 31.66 -47.81 -11.16
N ALA A 148 31.22 -49.06 -11.29
CA ALA A 148 29.91 -49.50 -10.82
C ALA A 148 29.79 -49.38 -9.30
N ALA A 149 30.82 -49.78 -8.52
CA ALA A 149 30.79 -49.64 -7.07
C ALA A 149 30.81 -48.17 -6.61
N ARG A 150 31.52 -47.29 -7.32
CA ARG A 150 31.48 -45.85 -7.06
C ARG A 150 30.11 -45.25 -7.35
N ALA A 151 29.47 -45.64 -8.44
CA ALA A 151 28.09 -45.22 -8.76
C ALA A 151 27.11 -45.68 -7.69
N GLN A 152 27.24 -46.92 -7.22
CA GLN A 152 26.40 -47.45 -6.12
C GLN A 152 26.60 -46.69 -4.81
N LEU A 153 27.86 -46.33 -4.46
CA LEU A 153 28.15 -45.48 -3.31
C LEU A 153 27.54 -44.07 -3.45
N ALA A 154 27.62 -43.47 -4.64
CA ALA A 154 26.99 -42.16 -4.88
C ALA A 154 25.45 -42.24 -4.71
N SER A 155 24.82 -43.29 -5.24
CA SER A 155 23.38 -43.56 -5.03
C SER A 155 23.00 -43.72 -3.55
N ALA A 156 23.75 -44.49 -2.79
CA ALA A 156 23.50 -44.68 -1.35
C ALA A 156 23.67 -43.39 -0.53
N ARG A 157 24.65 -42.52 -0.92
CA ARG A 157 24.78 -41.18 -0.32
C ARG A 157 23.59 -40.30 -0.57
N ALA A 158 23.08 -40.28 -1.82
CA ALA A 158 21.88 -39.53 -2.17
C ALA A 158 20.66 -40.01 -1.38
N GLN A 159 20.49 -41.34 -1.24
CA GLN A 159 19.39 -41.92 -0.47
C GLN A 159 19.47 -41.55 1.03
N LEU A 160 20.66 -41.49 1.61
CA LEU A 160 20.83 -41.01 3.00
C LEU A 160 20.49 -39.53 3.13
N SER A 161 20.92 -38.71 2.17
CA SER A 161 20.55 -37.28 2.14
C SER A 161 19.05 -37.06 2.10
N GLU A 162 18.35 -37.79 1.24
CA GLU A 162 16.89 -37.75 1.13
C GLU A 162 16.22 -38.17 2.45
N SER A 163 16.59 -39.29 3.04
CA SER A 163 15.99 -39.76 4.28
C SER A 163 16.32 -38.85 5.48
N SER A 164 17.48 -38.22 5.49
CA SER A 164 17.81 -37.20 6.49
C SER A 164 16.94 -35.95 6.36
N GLN A 165 16.69 -35.50 5.14
CA GLN A 165 15.78 -34.39 4.87
C GLN A 165 14.33 -34.71 5.33
N GLN A 166 13.87 -35.92 5.08
CA GLN A 166 12.53 -36.37 5.54
C GLN A 166 12.44 -36.38 7.08
N LEU A 167 13.53 -36.75 7.75
CA LEU A 167 13.60 -36.65 9.21
C LEU A 167 13.61 -35.20 9.69
N ASP A 168 14.36 -34.31 9.04
CA ASP A 168 14.38 -32.90 9.38
C ASP A 168 12.99 -32.24 9.24
N TYR A 169 12.17 -32.68 8.30
CA TYR A 169 10.79 -32.20 8.15
C TYR A 169 9.87 -32.56 9.31
N THR A 170 10.29 -33.44 10.23
CA THR A 170 9.53 -33.74 11.46
C THR A 170 9.70 -32.66 12.53
N VAL A 171 10.57 -31.67 12.32
CA VAL A 171 10.84 -30.59 13.25
C VAL A 171 10.53 -29.27 12.57
N ILE A 172 9.51 -28.58 13.06
CA ILE A 172 9.18 -27.23 12.58
C ILE A 172 10.03 -26.21 13.32
N ARG A 173 10.71 -25.34 12.56
CA ARG A 173 11.56 -24.27 13.10
C ARG A 173 11.09 -22.90 12.62
N ALA A 174 11.40 -21.86 13.42
CA ALA A 174 11.14 -20.47 13.06
C ALA A 174 12.08 -20.02 11.92
N PRO A 175 11.57 -19.48 10.80
CA PRO A 175 12.39 -19.00 9.68
C PRO A 175 13.05 -17.64 9.94
N PHE A 176 12.51 -16.84 10.89
CA PHE A 176 13.01 -15.50 11.28
C PHE A 176 12.63 -15.20 12.73
N ASN A 177 13.18 -14.11 13.27
CA ASN A 177 12.79 -13.63 14.60
C ASN A 177 11.38 -13.04 14.57
N GLY A 178 10.53 -13.43 15.51
CA GLY A 178 9.14 -12.96 15.51
C GLY A 178 8.33 -13.44 16.71
N VAL A 179 7.02 -13.32 16.55
CA VAL A 179 6.02 -13.72 17.53
C VAL A 179 5.03 -14.68 16.88
N ILE A 180 4.64 -15.71 17.60
CA ILE A 180 3.59 -16.62 17.18
C ILE A 180 2.24 -15.90 17.30
N GLY A 181 1.62 -15.64 16.14
CA GLY A 181 0.32 -14.97 16.09
C GLY A 181 -0.87 -15.93 16.18
N GLN A 182 -0.71 -17.14 15.62
CA GLN A 182 -1.78 -18.14 15.56
C GLN A 182 -1.21 -19.55 15.67
N ARG A 183 -1.98 -20.46 16.23
CA ARG A 183 -1.72 -21.90 16.30
C ARG A 183 -2.91 -22.64 15.73
N PHE A 184 -2.67 -23.51 14.75
CA PHE A 184 -3.72 -24.22 14.00
C PHE A 184 -3.87 -25.69 14.40
N VAL A 185 -2.97 -26.23 15.24
CA VAL A 185 -2.96 -27.65 15.60
C VAL A 185 -2.76 -27.84 17.10
N GLN A 186 -3.12 -29.05 17.57
CA GLN A 186 -2.96 -29.46 18.96
C GLN A 186 -2.03 -30.67 19.08
N VAL A 187 -1.44 -30.86 20.28
CA VAL A 187 -0.64 -32.04 20.59
C VAL A 187 -1.52 -33.30 20.47
N GLY A 188 -1.01 -34.31 19.80
CA GLY A 188 -1.70 -35.56 19.55
C GLY A 188 -2.50 -35.60 18.22
N GLU A 189 -2.67 -34.47 17.56
CA GLU A 189 -3.31 -34.37 16.24
C GLU A 189 -2.42 -34.94 15.15
N THR A 190 -3.02 -35.57 14.14
CA THR A 190 -2.30 -36.05 12.95
C THR A 190 -2.37 -34.99 11.86
N VAL A 191 -1.23 -34.63 11.28
CA VAL A 191 -1.11 -33.62 10.24
C VAL A 191 -0.67 -34.22 8.92
N SER A 192 -1.03 -33.54 7.83
CA SER A 192 -0.65 -33.90 6.45
C SER A 192 0.23 -32.80 5.83
N PRO A 193 1.05 -33.11 4.82
CA PRO A 193 1.83 -32.09 4.10
C PRO A 193 0.94 -30.96 3.61
N GLY A 194 1.38 -29.70 3.82
CA GLY A 194 0.64 -28.49 3.49
C GLY A 194 -0.29 -27.97 4.58
N GLN A 195 -0.61 -28.76 5.60
CA GLN A 195 -1.46 -28.33 6.71
C GLN A 195 -0.74 -27.26 7.54
N ALA A 196 -1.43 -26.10 7.78
CA ALA A 196 -0.90 -25.03 8.61
C ALA A 196 -0.72 -25.47 10.07
N ILE A 197 0.40 -25.09 10.66
CA ILE A 197 0.77 -25.39 12.06
C ILE A 197 0.79 -24.12 12.89
N PHE A 198 1.55 -23.10 12.44
CA PHE A 198 1.65 -21.81 13.08
C PHE A 198 1.56 -20.66 12.08
N GLY A 199 0.95 -19.57 12.50
CA GLY A 199 1.11 -18.25 11.87
C GLY A 199 2.09 -17.43 12.70
N MET A 200 3.13 -16.86 12.07
CA MET A 200 4.11 -16.04 12.77
C MET A 200 4.33 -14.71 12.04
N ASN A 201 4.61 -13.66 12.82
CA ASN A 201 4.83 -12.30 12.34
C ASN A 201 6.09 -11.74 12.99
N SER A 202 6.87 -10.96 12.23
CA SER A 202 7.98 -10.19 12.79
C SER A 202 7.54 -8.78 13.15
N PRO A 203 7.70 -8.32 14.40
CA PRO A 203 7.37 -6.96 14.79
C PRO A 203 8.44 -5.93 14.40
N GLU A 204 9.59 -6.35 13.90
CA GLU A 204 10.74 -5.46 13.64
C GLU A 204 10.45 -4.46 12.53
N LYS A 205 9.74 -4.87 11.48
CA LYS A 205 9.39 -4.04 10.34
C LYS A 205 7.90 -4.15 10.06
N LEU A 206 7.24 -3.01 10.16
CA LEU A 206 5.82 -2.88 9.92
C LEU A 206 5.59 -1.99 8.68
N ARG A 207 4.46 -2.20 8.05
CA ARG A 207 3.96 -1.38 6.96
C ARG A 207 2.46 -1.20 7.11
N VAL A 208 1.93 -0.13 6.52
CA VAL A 208 0.49 0.06 6.43
C VAL A 208 0.05 -0.16 4.99
N ARG A 209 -0.95 -0.99 4.81
CA ARG A 209 -1.63 -1.18 3.54
C ARG A 209 -2.86 -0.29 3.51
N VAL A 210 -2.94 0.58 2.51
CA VAL A 210 -4.06 1.47 2.27
C VAL A 210 -4.61 1.16 0.88
N THR A 211 -5.93 1.13 0.75
CA THR A 211 -6.61 0.95 -0.54
C THR A 211 -7.23 2.27 -0.96
N LEU A 212 -6.85 2.78 -2.12
CA LEU A 212 -7.25 4.08 -2.63
C LEU A 212 -7.92 3.97 -3.99
N PRO A 213 -8.87 4.86 -4.34
CA PRO A 213 -9.30 5.04 -5.72
C PRO A 213 -8.12 5.35 -6.63
N GLN A 214 -8.15 4.89 -7.88
CA GLN A 214 -7.06 5.06 -8.84
C GLN A 214 -6.67 6.55 -9.03
N SER A 215 -7.67 7.45 -9.04
CA SER A 215 -7.44 8.90 -9.18
C SER A 215 -6.61 9.50 -8.04
N GLU A 216 -6.76 8.99 -6.82
CA GLU A 216 -6.02 9.45 -5.64
C GLU A 216 -4.63 8.81 -5.57
N ALA A 217 -4.51 7.54 -5.97
CA ALA A 217 -3.22 6.84 -6.00
C ALA A 217 -2.22 7.47 -6.97
N ALA A 218 -2.67 7.97 -8.13
CA ALA A 218 -1.85 8.66 -9.12
C ALA A 218 -1.15 9.92 -8.56
N LEU A 219 -1.73 10.57 -7.57
CA LEU A 219 -1.12 11.75 -6.93
C LEU A 219 0.10 11.42 -6.09
N LEU A 220 0.16 10.19 -5.57
CA LEU A 220 1.27 9.72 -4.73
C LEU A 220 2.54 9.41 -5.53
N GLU A 221 2.43 9.20 -6.83
CA GLU A 221 3.59 9.00 -7.70
C GLU A 221 4.49 10.24 -7.73
N ASN A 222 3.85 11.42 -7.71
CA ASN A 222 4.53 12.71 -7.79
C ASN A 222 4.76 13.38 -6.42
N ASN A 223 3.99 13.01 -5.40
CA ASN A 223 4.07 13.61 -4.06
C ASN A 223 4.13 12.51 -2.99
N LYS A 224 5.35 12.14 -2.60
CA LYS A 224 5.62 11.06 -1.63
C LYS A 224 5.53 11.53 -0.18
N MET A 225 4.60 12.40 0.15
CA MET A 225 4.33 12.81 1.52
C MET A 225 3.17 11.99 2.09
N ALA A 226 3.44 11.27 3.16
CA ALA A 226 2.40 10.57 3.92
C ALA A 226 2.71 10.62 5.42
N LYS A 227 1.68 10.70 6.21
CA LYS A 227 1.73 10.56 7.67
C LYS A 227 0.72 9.54 8.12
N ILE A 228 0.96 8.93 9.25
CA ILE A 228 0.04 8.02 9.91
C ILE A 228 -0.34 8.61 11.25
N ILE A 229 -1.63 8.59 11.56
CA ILE A 229 -2.15 8.95 12.86
C ILE A 229 -2.44 7.65 13.60
N LEU A 230 -1.83 7.52 14.76
CA LEU A 230 -2.08 6.43 15.70
C LEU A 230 -3.32 6.71 16.55
N ASP A 231 -3.85 5.69 17.21
CA ASP A 231 -5.05 5.83 18.08
C ASP A 231 -4.83 6.80 19.26
N ASP A 232 -3.57 6.99 19.68
CA ASP A 232 -3.19 7.98 20.70
C ASP A 232 -3.08 9.42 20.17
N GLY A 233 -3.41 9.63 18.89
CA GLY A 233 -3.35 10.93 18.21
C GLY A 233 -1.95 11.36 17.76
N LYS A 234 -0.92 10.54 17.97
CA LYS A 234 0.43 10.85 17.51
C LYS A 234 0.55 10.68 16.01
N GLU A 235 1.20 11.64 15.38
CA GLU A 235 1.55 11.56 13.96
C GLU A 235 2.93 10.90 13.78
N MET A 236 2.99 9.99 12.84
CA MET A 236 4.22 9.32 12.43
C MET A 236 4.48 9.56 10.95
N THR A 237 5.70 9.93 10.61
CA THR A 237 6.12 10.08 9.22
C THR A 237 6.43 8.71 8.60
N VAL A 238 6.02 8.52 7.37
CA VAL A 238 6.27 7.31 6.58
C VAL A 238 7.65 7.41 5.93
N GLU A 239 8.44 6.33 5.96
CA GLU A 239 9.77 6.29 5.33
C GLU A 239 9.69 6.15 3.80
N ASN A 240 8.79 5.32 3.32
CA ASN A 240 8.64 5.07 1.89
C ASN A 240 7.19 4.76 1.52
N ILE A 241 6.79 5.18 0.32
CA ILE A 241 5.48 4.95 -0.27
C ILE A 241 5.68 4.12 -1.53
N THR A 242 5.00 3.00 -1.62
CA THR A 242 4.97 2.14 -2.80
C THR A 242 3.54 2.04 -3.30
N VAL A 243 3.27 2.58 -4.47
CA VAL A 243 2.00 2.43 -5.18
C VAL A 243 2.10 1.17 -6.03
N PHE A 244 1.09 0.30 -5.95
CA PHE A 244 1.06 -0.93 -6.75
C PHE A 244 0.69 -0.59 -8.19
N PRO A 245 1.30 -1.27 -9.17
CA PRO A 245 1.00 -1.02 -10.58
C PRO A 245 -0.38 -1.50 -10.99
N ASP A 246 -0.92 -2.51 -10.29
CA ASP A 246 -2.18 -3.14 -10.62
C ASP A 246 -3.32 -2.52 -9.82
N ALA A 247 -4.41 -2.21 -10.52
CA ALA A 247 -5.69 -1.84 -9.91
C ALA A 247 -6.61 -3.07 -9.83
N ASP A 248 -7.38 -3.14 -8.77
CA ASP A 248 -8.45 -4.12 -8.64
C ASP A 248 -9.58 -3.76 -9.62
N PRO A 249 -9.93 -4.64 -10.57
CA PRO A 249 -10.91 -4.34 -11.62
C PRO A 249 -12.34 -4.22 -11.10
N ASP A 250 -12.67 -4.86 -9.97
CA ASP A 250 -14.03 -4.87 -9.42
C ASP A 250 -14.30 -3.61 -8.58
N THR A 251 -13.28 -3.14 -7.85
CA THR A 251 -13.41 -1.99 -6.94
C THR A 251 -12.82 -0.69 -7.50
N HIS A 252 -12.08 -0.74 -8.61
CA HIS A 252 -11.33 0.37 -9.21
C HIS A 252 -10.37 1.04 -8.20
N THR A 253 -9.78 0.25 -7.32
CA THR A 253 -8.87 0.71 -6.30
C THR A 253 -7.46 0.19 -6.52
N VAL A 254 -6.49 0.97 -6.03
CA VAL A 254 -5.06 0.64 -6.07
C VAL A 254 -4.57 0.46 -4.63
N THR A 255 -3.77 -0.57 -4.40
CA THR A 255 -3.12 -0.78 -3.10
C THR A 255 -1.88 0.10 -3.00
N VAL A 256 -1.77 0.79 -1.88
CA VAL A 256 -0.60 1.60 -1.52
C VAL A 256 0.01 1.03 -0.24
N ARG A 257 1.32 0.84 -0.23
CA ARG A 257 2.09 0.43 0.96
C ARG A 257 2.88 1.60 1.50
N LEU A 258 2.73 1.83 2.79
CA LEU A 258 3.44 2.85 3.55
C LEU A 258 4.39 2.14 4.51
N SER A 259 5.70 2.26 4.29
CA SER A 259 6.71 1.65 5.16
C SER A 259 6.90 2.49 6.42
N LEU A 260 6.84 1.84 7.57
CA LEU A 260 7.05 2.48 8.86
C LEU A 260 8.52 2.42 9.28
N PRO A 261 8.98 3.37 10.11
CA PRO A 261 10.30 3.31 10.73
C PRO A 261 10.51 2.00 11.51
N VAL A 262 11.74 1.51 11.48
CA VAL A 262 12.14 0.30 12.21
C VAL A 262 11.93 0.54 13.71
N ASN A 263 11.51 -0.49 14.44
CA ASN A 263 11.21 -0.46 15.88
C ASN A 263 10.08 0.49 16.28
N THR A 264 9.06 0.60 15.44
CA THR A 264 7.83 1.29 15.81
C THR A 264 7.16 0.53 16.95
N THR A 265 7.38 1.00 18.19
CA THR A 265 6.79 0.41 19.39
C THR A 265 5.28 0.67 19.46
N ASN A 266 4.52 -0.31 19.94
CA ASN A 266 3.07 -0.29 20.20
C ASN A 266 2.14 -0.52 19.00
N LEU A 267 2.65 -0.78 17.79
CA LEU A 267 1.80 -1.22 16.69
C LEU A 267 1.82 -2.74 16.55
N LYS A 268 0.64 -3.33 16.43
CA LYS A 268 0.49 -4.77 16.18
C LYS A 268 -0.04 -4.97 14.75
N PRO A 269 0.43 -5.99 14.03
CA PRO A 269 -0.19 -6.38 12.77
C PRO A 269 -1.68 -6.64 12.95
N GLY A 270 -2.50 -6.22 11.98
CA GLY A 270 -3.96 -6.39 11.99
C GLY A 270 -4.74 -5.19 12.51
N ILE A 271 -4.12 -4.21 13.20
CA ILE A 271 -4.84 -3.01 13.63
C ILE A 271 -5.04 -2.04 12.45
N THR A 272 -6.11 -1.24 12.55
CA THR A 272 -6.40 -0.17 11.60
C THR A 272 -5.81 1.14 12.12
N VAL A 273 -5.21 1.92 11.23
CA VAL A 273 -4.67 3.25 11.49
C VAL A 273 -5.16 4.24 10.44
N LYS A 274 -5.12 5.53 10.74
CA LYS A 274 -5.47 6.58 9.79
C LYS A 274 -4.21 7.04 9.04
N ALA A 275 -4.22 6.90 7.71
CA ALA A 275 -3.17 7.42 6.82
C ALA A 275 -3.59 8.78 6.28
N LEU A 276 -2.78 9.81 6.49
CA LEU A 276 -2.92 11.13 5.88
C LEU A 276 -2.15 11.13 4.57
N LEU A 277 -2.88 11.15 3.47
CA LEU A 277 -2.30 11.14 2.12
C LEU A 277 -2.74 12.40 1.36
N PRO A 278 -1.90 12.93 0.46
CA PRO A 278 -2.29 14.02 -0.41
C PRO A 278 -3.46 13.58 -1.29
N THR A 279 -4.43 14.44 -1.39
CA THR A 279 -5.58 14.29 -2.29
C THR A 279 -5.52 15.35 -3.38
N SER A 280 -6.25 15.12 -4.49
CA SER A 280 -6.44 16.16 -5.50
C SER A 280 -7.06 17.38 -4.82
N GLY A 281 -6.22 18.35 -4.54
CA GLY A 281 -6.69 19.62 -3.98
C GLY A 281 -7.65 20.25 -4.95
N ASN A 282 -8.91 20.39 -4.59
CA ASN A 282 -9.73 21.39 -5.26
C ASN A 282 -8.98 22.72 -5.11
N GLN A 283 -8.69 23.35 -6.26
CA GLN A 283 -8.22 24.74 -6.25
C GLN A 283 -9.30 25.54 -5.51
N GLY A 284 -9.06 25.78 -4.23
CA GLY A 284 -9.97 26.54 -3.38
C GLY A 284 -9.35 27.90 -3.12
N LEU A 285 -10.19 28.92 -3.10
CA LEU A 285 -9.79 30.23 -2.60
C LEU A 285 -9.81 30.14 -1.07
N LEU A 286 -8.72 30.53 -0.43
CA LEU A 286 -8.70 30.70 1.02
C LEU A 286 -8.88 32.18 1.34
N ILE A 287 -9.83 32.47 2.23
CA ILE A 287 -10.08 33.82 2.72
C ILE A 287 -10.07 33.84 4.25
N PRO A 288 -9.62 34.92 4.89
CA PRO A 288 -9.66 35.03 6.34
C PRO A 288 -11.10 34.94 6.88
N ALA A 289 -11.29 34.23 8.00
CA ALA A 289 -12.59 34.04 8.62
C ALA A 289 -13.26 35.35 9.06
N ASN A 290 -12.47 36.39 9.38
CA ASN A 290 -12.95 37.72 9.75
C ASN A 290 -13.53 38.53 8.57
N SER A 291 -13.30 38.14 7.31
CA SER A 291 -13.89 38.77 6.13
C SER A 291 -15.32 38.28 5.81
N LEU A 292 -15.83 37.31 6.58
CA LEU A 292 -17.14 36.71 6.38
C LEU A 292 -18.26 37.55 6.99
N VAL A 293 -19.36 37.66 6.28
CA VAL A 293 -20.66 38.17 6.76
C VAL A 293 -21.60 36.99 6.93
N MET A 294 -21.98 36.71 8.16
CA MET A 294 -22.98 35.68 8.48
C MET A 294 -24.31 36.37 8.80
N ARG A 295 -25.34 36.06 8.04
CA ARG A 295 -26.71 36.49 8.30
C ARG A 295 -27.62 35.27 8.27
N SER A 296 -28.05 34.84 9.45
CA SER A 296 -28.79 33.58 9.62
C SER A 296 -28.01 32.41 9.00
N GLU A 297 -28.56 31.74 8.00
CA GLU A 297 -27.94 30.59 7.32
C GLU A 297 -27.12 30.98 6.08
N VAL A 298 -27.07 32.27 5.73
CA VAL A 298 -26.39 32.74 4.53
C VAL A 298 -25.02 33.32 4.87
N THR A 299 -24.01 32.78 4.27
CA THR A 299 -22.65 33.33 4.35
C THR A 299 -22.32 34.11 3.11
N SER A 300 -21.77 35.30 3.28
CA SER A 300 -21.50 36.25 2.20
C SER A 300 -20.18 36.97 2.44
N VAL A 301 -19.63 37.62 1.41
CA VAL A 301 -18.49 38.55 1.49
C VAL A 301 -18.80 39.82 0.71
N TYR A 302 -18.17 40.91 1.08
CA TYR A 302 -18.19 42.13 0.27
C TYR A 302 -17.12 42.07 -0.81
N VAL A 303 -17.53 41.93 -2.07
CA VAL A 303 -16.64 42.02 -3.25
C VAL A 303 -16.53 43.48 -3.66
N ILE A 304 -15.27 43.92 -3.78
CA ILE A 304 -14.94 45.31 -4.12
C ILE A 304 -14.53 45.35 -5.60
N GLY A 305 -15.27 46.08 -6.38
CA GLY A 305 -14.89 46.46 -7.75
C GLY A 305 -14.32 47.88 -7.79
N GLU A 306 -13.91 48.36 -8.97
CA GLU A 306 -13.27 49.71 -9.13
C GLU A 306 -14.10 50.84 -8.50
N ASN A 307 -15.45 50.78 -8.63
CA ASN A 307 -16.35 51.79 -8.10
C ASN A 307 -17.60 51.18 -7.44
N SER A 308 -17.52 49.94 -6.96
CA SER A 308 -18.69 49.24 -6.43
C SER A 308 -18.36 48.31 -5.30
N ILE A 309 -19.24 48.28 -4.31
CA ILE A 309 -19.23 47.31 -3.21
C ILE A 309 -20.47 46.45 -3.38
N ARG A 310 -20.31 45.14 -3.46
CA ARG A 310 -21.42 44.19 -3.62
C ARG A 310 -21.32 43.08 -2.58
N LEU A 311 -22.43 42.85 -1.85
CA LEU A 311 -22.54 41.65 -1.01
C LEU A 311 -22.80 40.45 -1.93
N ARG A 312 -21.95 39.46 -1.86
CA ARG A 312 -22.04 38.23 -2.64
C ARG A 312 -22.08 37.01 -1.73
N GLN A 313 -23.07 36.19 -1.96
CA GLN A 313 -23.22 34.93 -1.29
C GLN A 313 -22.11 33.97 -1.76
N ILE A 314 -21.51 33.24 -0.80
CA ILE A 314 -20.47 32.24 -1.05
C ILE A 314 -20.82 30.93 -0.34
N ARG A 315 -20.27 29.85 -0.87
CA ARG A 315 -20.34 28.54 -0.22
C ARG A 315 -18.99 28.23 0.38
N LEU A 316 -18.98 27.94 1.68
CA LEU A 316 -17.77 27.60 2.41
C LEU A 316 -17.48 26.11 2.38
N GLY A 317 -16.20 25.77 2.42
CA GLY A 317 -15.64 24.46 2.66
C GLY A 317 -15.12 24.33 4.09
N HIS A 318 -14.03 23.64 4.26
CA HIS A 318 -13.41 23.43 5.57
C HIS A 318 -12.56 24.64 6.01
N ARG A 319 -12.37 24.75 7.31
CA ARG A 319 -11.51 25.76 7.92
C ARG A 319 -10.06 25.27 8.01
N VAL A 320 -9.11 26.12 7.63
CA VAL A 320 -7.67 25.87 7.70
C VAL A 320 -7.03 26.96 8.55
N GLY A 321 -6.81 26.70 9.83
CA GLY A 321 -6.35 27.73 10.78
C GLY A 321 -7.32 28.89 10.88
N ASP A 322 -6.84 30.12 10.60
CA ASP A 322 -7.64 31.35 10.59
C ASP A 322 -8.29 31.65 9.22
N GLN A 323 -8.11 30.76 8.25
CA GLN A 323 -8.70 30.91 6.92
C GLN A 323 -9.80 29.87 6.70
N VAL A 324 -10.72 30.21 5.78
CA VAL A 324 -11.82 29.32 5.37
C VAL A 324 -11.78 29.16 3.85
N GLN A 325 -11.94 27.95 3.39
CA GLN A 325 -12.01 27.62 1.98
C GLN A 325 -13.35 28.08 1.39
N VAL A 326 -13.30 28.73 0.22
CA VAL A 326 -14.49 29.06 -0.57
C VAL A 326 -14.63 28.04 -1.70
N LEU A 327 -15.75 27.32 -1.71
CA LEU A 327 -16.06 26.30 -2.72
C LEU A 327 -16.69 26.90 -3.98
N SER A 328 -17.47 27.99 -3.82
CA SER A 328 -18.11 28.70 -4.94
C SER A 328 -18.52 30.10 -4.53
N GLY A 329 -18.71 30.98 -5.54
CA GLY A 329 -19.18 32.35 -5.36
C GLY A 329 -18.07 33.41 -5.45
N LEU A 330 -16.77 33.04 -5.50
CA LEU A 330 -15.66 33.93 -5.73
C LEU A 330 -14.75 33.40 -6.83
N ASN A 331 -14.11 34.30 -7.57
CA ASN A 331 -13.10 33.97 -8.58
C ASN A 331 -11.71 34.39 -8.09
N PRO A 332 -10.64 33.71 -8.56
CA PRO A 332 -9.28 34.15 -8.33
C PRO A 332 -9.05 35.56 -8.86
N GLY A 333 -8.34 36.39 -8.08
CA GLY A 333 -8.01 37.77 -8.46
C GLY A 333 -9.07 38.81 -8.09
N GLU A 334 -10.26 38.41 -7.61
CA GLU A 334 -11.24 39.35 -7.06
C GLU A 334 -10.74 39.95 -5.73
N SER A 335 -11.07 41.20 -5.48
CA SER A 335 -10.78 41.88 -4.20
C SER A 335 -11.99 41.80 -3.29
N ILE A 336 -11.79 41.42 -2.04
CA ILE A 336 -12.79 41.39 -0.97
C ILE A 336 -12.41 42.32 0.17
N ALA A 337 -13.39 42.81 0.89
CA ALA A 337 -13.14 43.62 2.10
C ALA A 337 -12.58 42.71 3.22
N ALA A 338 -11.49 43.14 3.85
CA ALA A 338 -10.94 42.47 5.03
C ALA A 338 -11.83 42.67 6.26
N ASP A 339 -12.48 43.86 6.35
CA ASP A 339 -13.44 44.21 7.38
C ASP A 339 -14.84 44.43 6.75
N PRO A 340 -15.76 43.49 6.97
CA PRO A 340 -17.12 43.57 6.47
C PRO A 340 -17.92 44.75 7.04
N LEU A 341 -17.62 45.15 8.30
CA LEU A 341 -18.33 46.25 8.93
C LEU A 341 -18.01 47.58 8.24
N ALA A 342 -16.74 47.84 7.99
CA ALA A 342 -16.29 49.02 7.27
C ALA A 342 -16.90 49.05 5.84
N ALA A 343 -16.94 47.94 5.14
CA ALA A 343 -17.56 47.84 3.82
C ALA A 343 -19.09 48.09 3.85
N SER A 344 -19.77 47.60 4.89
CA SER A 344 -21.20 47.80 5.06
C SER A 344 -21.58 49.26 5.35
N LEU A 345 -20.79 49.97 6.14
CA LEU A 345 -20.97 51.39 6.44
C LEU A 345 -20.83 52.23 5.17
N ARG A 346 -19.80 52.00 4.36
CA ARG A 346 -19.63 52.69 3.07
C ARG A 346 -20.79 52.46 2.11
N LEU A 347 -21.37 51.25 2.10
CA LEU A 347 -22.53 50.93 1.30
C LEU A 347 -23.77 51.63 1.80
N SER A 348 -23.98 51.79 3.11
CA SER A 348 -25.13 52.48 3.71
C SER A 348 -25.05 54.02 3.55
N GLU A 349 -23.86 54.59 3.66
CA GLU A 349 -23.64 56.02 3.40
C GLU A 349 -24.11 56.39 2.00
N LYS A 350 -23.76 55.62 0.97
CA LYS A 350 -24.24 55.85 -0.40
C LYS A 350 -25.74 55.69 -0.56
N GLN A 351 -26.39 54.81 0.19
CA GLN A 351 -27.83 54.64 0.14
C GLN A 351 -28.58 55.80 0.82
N ALA A 352 -27.94 56.48 1.77
CA ALA A 352 -28.51 57.67 2.43
C ALA A 352 -28.35 58.93 1.62
N GLU A 353 -27.40 58.96 0.65
CA GLU A 353 -27.19 60.09 -0.27
C GLU A 353 -28.11 60.03 -1.50
N ARG A 354 -28.94 59.02 -1.66
CA ARG A 354 -29.93 58.84 -2.71
C ARG A 354 -31.34 59.17 -2.23
#